data_fa37dea93ad4c27ee8725c5d83762dcb
#
_entry.id   fa37dea93ad4c27ee8725c5d83762dcb
#
_cell.length_a   1.000
_cell.length_b   1.000
_cell.length_c   1.000
_cell.angle_alpha   90.00
_cell.angle_beta   90.00
_cell.angle_gamma   90.00
#
_symmetry.space_group_name_H-M   'P 1'
#
loop_
_entity.id
_entity.type
_entity.pdbx_description
1 polymer ?
#
loop_
_entity_poly.entity_id
_entity_poly.type
_entity_poly.pdbx_seq_one_letter_code
_entity_poly.pdbx_strand_id
1 'polypeptide(L)'
;MLYAAVDLGGSSGRVTVGQLSGEKIVLTEVHRFKHEPVQNNDGLFWDWQFIIEQVKAGLLAATKLGEVVSVGVDSWAVDYGLIDKDGEVIGQPHCYRDGRTDGVMAALKQDLGVDYIYGKTGIQFIFFNTMYQLFVEKIPQPTCGQISF
;
A
#
# COMPACT_ATOMS: atom_id res chain seq x y z
N MET A 1 9.00 -15.65 21.88
CA MET A 1 8.32 -15.49 20.58
C MET A 1 8.25 -14.01 20.24
N LEU A 2 8.64 -13.64 19.04
CA LEU A 2 8.61 -12.27 18.54
C LEU A 2 7.58 -12.15 17.41
N TYR A 3 6.93 -11.00 17.35
CA TYR A 3 5.96 -10.63 16.32
C TYR A 3 6.49 -9.40 15.61
N ALA A 4 6.66 -9.44 14.30
CA ALA A 4 7.10 -8.28 13.53
C ALA A 4 5.89 -7.51 12.96
N ALA A 5 5.93 -6.20 13.06
CA ALA A 5 4.98 -5.30 12.44
C ALA A 5 5.70 -4.37 11.46
N VAL A 6 5.27 -4.39 10.21
CA VAL A 6 5.69 -3.45 9.17
C VAL A 6 4.63 -2.37 9.06
N ASP A 7 5.01 -1.12 9.25
CA ASP A 7 4.12 0.04 9.16
C ASP A 7 4.64 0.97 8.06
N LEU A 8 3.90 1.05 6.96
CA LEU A 8 4.21 1.87 5.80
C LEU A 8 3.34 3.13 5.81
N GLY A 9 3.88 4.22 6.32
CA GLY A 9 3.21 5.52 6.29
C GLY A 9 3.45 6.30 4.98
N GLY A 10 2.85 7.47 4.83
CA GLY A 10 2.90 8.28 3.61
C GLY A 10 4.27 8.88 3.25
N SER A 11 5.27 8.81 4.12
CA SER A 11 6.63 9.37 3.91
C SER A 11 7.74 8.58 4.59
N SER A 12 7.39 7.56 5.35
CA SER A 12 8.36 6.69 6.03
C SER A 12 7.75 5.34 6.32
N GLY A 13 8.61 4.32 6.34
CA GLY A 13 8.26 2.99 6.82
C GLY A 13 9.09 2.61 8.04
N ARG A 14 8.58 1.66 8.82
CA ARG A 14 9.30 1.09 9.96
C ARG A 14 8.97 -0.38 10.15
N VAL A 15 9.91 -1.09 10.75
CA VAL A 15 9.69 -2.44 11.24
C VAL A 15 9.90 -2.44 12.75
N THR A 16 8.89 -2.90 13.46
CA THR A 16 8.87 -2.98 14.92
C THR A 16 8.67 -4.43 15.34
N VAL A 17 9.40 -4.85 16.34
CA VAL A 17 9.24 -6.17 16.98
C VAL A 17 8.47 -6.00 18.27
N GLY A 18 7.40 -6.77 18.42
CA GLY A 18 6.63 -6.91 19.64
C GLY A 18 6.96 -8.22 20.35
N GLN A 19 7.18 -8.16 21.65
CA GLN A 19 7.35 -9.32 22.53
C GLN A 19 6.35 -9.26 23.68
N LEU A 20 5.61 -10.34 23.90
CA LEU A 20 4.73 -10.45 25.04
C LEU A 20 5.56 -10.77 26.30
N SER A 21 5.44 -9.94 27.33
CA SER A 21 6.09 -10.09 28.65
C SER A 21 5.02 -9.96 29.73
N GLY A 22 4.52 -11.09 30.24
CA GLY A 22 3.33 -11.12 31.08
C GLY A 22 2.11 -10.58 30.31
N GLU A 23 1.44 -9.57 30.87
CA GLU A 23 0.28 -8.90 30.25
C GLU A 23 0.67 -7.66 29.41
N LYS A 24 1.95 -7.42 29.19
CA LYS A 24 2.45 -6.24 28.47
C LYS A 24 3.13 -6.64 27.15
N ILE A 25 2.99 -5.79 26.15
CA ILE A 25 3.75 -5.89 24.91
C ILE A 25 4.92 -4.91 25.00
N VAL A 26 6.13 -5.43 24.87
CA VAL A 26 7.36 -4.64 24.74
C VAL A 26 7.64 -4.46 23.26
N LEU A 27 7.75 -3.21 22.80
CA LEU A 27 8.01 -2.86 21.41
C LEU A 27 9.46 -2.41 21.25
N THR A 28 10.11 -2.90 20.19
CA THR A 28 11.46 -2.48 19.76
C THR A 28 11.43 -2.16 18.28
N GLU A 29 11.68 -0.89 17.91
CA GLU A 29 11.87 -0.52 16.53
C GLU A 29 13.23 -1.02 16.07
N VAL A 30 13.26 -1.83 15.02
CA VAL A 30 14.48 -2.47 14.50
C VAL A 30 14.94 -1.87 13.17
N HIS A 31 14.05 -1.19 12.46
CA HIS A 31 14.38 -0.51 11.22
C HIS A 31 13.41 0.63 10.94
N ARG A 32 13.95 1.73 10.42
CA ARG A 32 13.17 2.88 9.94
C ARG A 32 13.81 3.44 8.67
N PHE A 33 12.99 3.81 7.70
CA PHE A 33 13.43 4.42 6.46
C PHE A 33 12.47 5.51 6.01
N LYS A 34 12.99 6.48 5.30
CA LYS A 34 12.19 7.47 4.57
C LYS A 34 11.98 6.99 3.16
N HIS A 35 10.84 7.30 2.60
CA HIS A 35 10.55 7.10 1.19
C HIS A 35 9.71 8.25 0.66
N GLU A 36 9.86 8.54 -0.61
CA GLU A 36 9.10 9.55 -1.32
C GLU A 36 8.64 8.94 -2.66
N PRO A 37 7.48 9.37 -3.16
CA PRO A 37 7.06 8.94 -4.48
C PRO A 37 7.97 9.58 -5.54
N VAL A 38 8.12 8.88 -6.66
CA VAL A 38 8.95 9.28 -7.80
C VAL A 38 8.07 9.79 -8.92
N GLN A 39 8.33 11.02 -9.38
CA GLN A 39 7.65 11.62 -10.53
C GLN A 39 8.38 11.24 -11.82
N ASN A 40 7.63 10.78 -12.82
CA ASN A 40 8.10 10.62 -14.20
C ASN A 40 7.08 11.20 -15.19
N ASN A 41 7.25 10.93 -16.50
CA ASN A 41 6.35 11.43 -17.53
C ASN A 41 4.94 10.82 -17.49
N ASP A 42 4.79 9.66 -16.88
CA ASP A 42 3.55 8.89 -16.83
C ASP A 42 2.76 9.11 -15.52
N GLY A 43 3.35 9.79 -14.55
CA GLY A 43 2.69 10.08 -13.28
C GLY A 43 3.61 10.03 -12.06
N LEU A 44 2.98 9.97 -10.89
CA LEU A 44 3.63 9.89 -9.59
C LEU A 44 3.49 8.46 -9.05
N PHE A 45 4.63 7.80 -8.79
CA PHE A 45 4.69 6.38 -8.43
C PHE A 45 5.40 6.16 -7.11
N TRP A 46 5.07 5.10 -6.41
CA TRP A 46 5.90 4.60 -5.32
C TRP A 46 7.16 3.93 -5.88
N ASP A 47 8.32 4.18 -5.27
CA ASP A 47 9.52 3.37 -5.51
C ASP A 47 9.35 2.02 -4.80
N TRP A 48 8.58 1.15 -5.45
CA TRP A 48 8.18 -0.14 -4.88
C TRP A 48 9.38 -1.03 -4.59
N GLN A 49 10.37 -1.04 -5.49
CA GLN A 49 11.59 -1.83 -5.31
C GLN A 49 12.34 -1.40 -4.04
N PHE A 50 12.54 -0.10 -3.87
CA PHE A 50 13.17 0.44 -2.66
C PHE A 50 12.39 0.08 -1.40
N ILE A 51 11.08 0.26 -1.40
CA ILE A 51 10.23 -0.03 -0.23
C ILE A 51 10.35 -1.50 0.17
N ILE A 52 10.27 -2.43 -0.78
CA ILE A 52 10.40 -3.88 -0.51
C ILE A 52 11.79 -4.23 0.02
N GLU A 53 12.85 -3.63 -0.51
CA GLU A 53 14.21 -3.84 -0.01
C GLU A 53 14.37 -3.36 1.44
N GLN A 54 13.79 -2.21 1.79
CA GLN A 54 13.80 -1.70 3.15
C GLN A 54 12.98 -2.58 4.11
N VAL A 55 11.82 -3.07 3.68
CA VAL A 55 11.02 -4.02 4.46
C VAL A 55 11.80 -5.30 4.71
N LYS A 56 12.44 -5.88 3.68
CA LYS A 56 13.27 -7.08 3.82
C LYS A 56 14.44 -6.85 4.79
N ALA A 57 15.12 -5.70 4.70
CA ALA A 57 16.20 -5.33 5.61
C ALA A 57 15.69 -5.25 7.07
N GLY A 58 14.53 -4.67 7.29
CA GLY A 58 13.92 -4.58 8.60
C GLY A 58 13.50 -5.93 9.18
N LEU A 59 12.91 -6.80 8.35
CA LEU A 59 12.57 -8.16 8.77
C LEU A 59 13.83 -8.99 9.10
N LEU A 60 14.90 -8.83 8.33
CA LEU A 60 16.19 -9.46 8.63
C LEU A 60 16.80 -8.92 9.94
N ALA A 61 16.62 -7.63 10.24
CA ALA A 61 17.03 -7.08 11.53
C ALA A 61 16.21 -7.66 12.70
N ALA A 62 14.91 -7.86 12.50
CA ALA A 62 14.04 -8.49 13.49
C ALA A 62 14.49 -9.91 13.86
N THR A 63 14.91 -10.73 12.89
CA THR A 63 15.37 -12.10 13.15
C THR A 63 16.65 -12.16 14.00
N LYS A 64 17.45 -11.08 14.04
CA LYS A 64 18.66 -11.01 14.90
C LYS A 64 18.32 -10.91 16.39
N LEU A 65 17.10 -10.53 16.74
CA LEU A 65 16.62 -10.46 18.12
C LEU A 65 16.07 -11.81 18.62
N GLY A 66 15.77 -12.74 17.72
CA GLY A 66 15.25 -14.06 18.03
C GLY A 66 14.26 -14.56 16.97
N GLU A 67 13.58 -15.64 17.27
CA GLU A 67 12.60 -16.26 16.39
C GLU A 67 11.35 -15.37 16.22
N VAL A 68 11.11 -14.92 14.99
CA VAL A 68 9.91 -14.19 14.58
C VAL A 68 8.87 -15.20 14.09
N VAL A 69 7.75 -15.29 14.80
CA VAL A 69 6.70 -16.29 14.53
C VAL A 69 5.57 -15.75 13.64
N SER A 70 5.46 -14.43 13.49
CA SER A 70 4.43 -13.81 12.65
C SER A 70 4.87 -12.44 12.18
N VAL A 71 4.38 -12.05 10.99
CA VAL A 71 4.57 -10.71 10.41
C VAL A 71 3.19 -10.15 10.06
N GLY A 72 2.93 -8.92 10.50
CA GLY A 72 1.78 -8.12 10.04
C GLY A 72 2.27 -6.90 9.26
N VAL A 73 1.47 -6.46 8.30
CA VAL A 73 1.76 -5.27 7.48
C VAL A 73 0.57 -4.33 7.54
N ASP A 74 0.83 -3.05 7.78
CA ASP A 74 -0.11 -1.95 7.64
C ASP A 74 0.42 -0.94 6.61
N SER A 75 -0.48 -0.34 5.84
CA SER A 75 -0.12 0.50 4.70
C SER A 75 -1.21 1.56 4.42
N TRP A 76 -1.15 2.20 3.24
CA TRP A 76 -2.00 3.34 2.85
C TRP A 76 -3.47 3.02 2.59
N ALA A 77 -3.84 1.76 2.42
CA ALA A 77 -5.20 1.25 2.23
C ALA A 77 -5.95 1.72 0.96
N VAL A 78 -5.39 2.57 0.12
CA VAL A 78 -6.04 3.10 -1.10
C VAL A 78 -5.27 2.78 -2.38
N ASP A 79 -3.96 2.54 -2.25
CA ASP A 79 -3.10 2.19 -3.37
C ASP A 79 -3.08 0.68 -3.61
N TYR A 80 -2.73 0.28 -4.82
CA TYR A 80 -2.69 -1.12 -5.22
C TYR A 80 -1.58 -1.33 -6.25
N GLY A 81 -1.17 -2.58 -6.41
CA GLY A 81 -0.29 -3.04 -7.48
C GLY A 81 -1.02 -4.00 -8.41
N LEU A 82 -0.65 -3.99 -9.68
CA LEU A 82 -1.07 -5.00 -10.63
C LEU A 82 -0.09 -6.17 -10.58
N ILE A 83 -0.60 -7.38 -10.57
CA ILE A 83 0.19 -8.61 -10.51
C ILE A 83 -0.17 -9.48 -11.69
N ASP A 84 0.82 -10.03 -12.37
CA ASP A 84 0.59 -10.98 -13.46
C ASP A 84 0.22 -12.38 -12.95
N LYS A 85 -0.01 -13.29 -13.89
CA LYS A 85 -0.38 -14.69 -13.59
C LYS A 85 0.72 -15.47 -12.85
N ASP A 86 1.95 -15.02 -12.91
CA ASP A 86 3.12 -15.66 -12.31
C ASP A 86 3.44 -15.04 -10.92
N GLY A 87 2.67 -14.00 -10.51
CA GLY A 87 2.80 -13.32 -9.22
C GLY A 87 3.78 -12.14 -9.24
N GLU A 88 4.26 -11.73 -10.41
CA GLU A 88 5.18 -10.61 -10.56
C GLU A 88 4.43 -9.28 -10.69
N VAL A 89 4.98 -8.23 -10.08
CA VAL A 89 4.38 -6.90 -10.13
C VAL A 89 4.54 -6.27 -11.50
N ILE A 90 3.44 -5.82 -12.08
CA ILE A 90 3.40 -5.14 -13.39
C ILE A 90 3.60 -3.65 -13.17
N GLY A 91 4.74 -3.14 -13.64
CA GLY A 91 5.05 -1.71 -13.54
C GLY A 91 5.32 -1.24 -12.11
N GLN A 92 5.03 0.03 -11.85
CA GLN A 92 5.15 0.64 -10.53
C GLN A 92 3.76 1.02 -10.01
N PRO A 93 3.42 0.77 -8.75
CA PRO A 93 2.18 1.24 -8.16
C PRO A 93 2.11 2.77 -8.16
N HIS A 94 0.98 3.32 -8.62
CA HIS A 94 0.74 4.75 -8.53
C HIS A 94 0.61 5.19 -7.06
N CYS A 95 1.16 6.37 -6.76
CA CYS A 95 0.93 7.01 -5.47
C CYS A 95 -0.44 7.69 -5.46
N TYR A 96 -1.20 7.57 -4.38
CA TYR A 96 -2.51 8.22 -4.22
C TYR A 96 -2.48 9.75 -4.37
N ARG A 97 -1.30 10.36 -4.31
CA ARG A 97 -1.11 11.80 -4.53
C ARG A 97 -1.00 12.17 -6.01
N ASP A 98 -1.04 11.18 -6.91
CA ASP A 98 -1.05 11.42 -8.35
C ASP A 98 -2.33 12.13 -8.78
N GLY A 99 -2.21 13.10 -9.70
CA GLY A 99 -3.34 13.87 -10.22
C GLY A 99 -4.23 13.12 -11.22
N ARG A 100 -3.93 11.83 -11.53
CA ARG A 100 -4.66 11.06 -12.56
C ARG A 100 -6.16 10.90 -12.27
N THR A 101 -6.57 11.05 -11.02
CA THR A 101 -7.98 10.96 -10.60
C THR A 101 -8.69 12.32 -10.53
N ASP A 102 -8.04 13.41 -10.93
CA ASP A 102 -8.64 14.73 -10.91
C ASP A 102 -9.92 14.77 -11.75
N GLY A 103 -11.01 15.26 -11.15
CA GLY A 103 -12.33 15.34 -11.78
C GLY A 103 -13.11 14.01 -11.82
N VAL A 104 -12.49 12.85 -11.66
CA VAL A 104 -13.15 11.53 -11.77
C VAL A 104 -14.25 11.35 -10.73
N MET A 105 -14.00 11.75 -9.48
CA MET A 105 -15.00 11.66 -8.41
C MET A 105 -16.26 12.47 -8.74
N ALA A 106 -16.10 13.68 -9.28
CA ALA A 106 -17.24 14.52 -9.67
C ALA A 106 -18.02 13.91 -10.82
N ALA A 107 -17.33 13.41 -11.85
CA ALA A 107 -17.95 12.76 -12.99
C ALA A 107 -18.75 11.51 -12.58
N LEU A 108 -18.17 10.62 -11.78
CA LEU A 108 -18.85 9.41 -11.33
C LEU A 108 -20.02 9.69 -10.38
N LYS A 109 -19.97 10.74 -9.55
CA LYS A 109 -21.12 11.17 -8.76
C LYS A 109 -22.26 11.67 -9.63
N GLN A 110 -21.96 12.36 -10.72
CA GLN A 110 -22.99 12.83 -11.67
C GLN A 110 -23.59 11.66 -12.45
N ASP A 111 -22.79 10.68 -12.84
CA ASP A 111 -23.19 9.58 -13.71
C ASP A 111 -23.93 8.47 -12.94
N LEU A 112 -23.41 8.05 -11.79
CA LEU A 112 -23.93 6.93 -11.01
C LEU A 112 -24.84 7.35 -9.83
N GLY A 113 -24.72 8.60 -9.38
CA GLY A 113 -25.41 9.10 -8.19
C GLY A 113 -24.68 8.81 -6.87
N VAL A 114 -24.74 9.79 -5.98
CA VAL A 114 -24.09 9.75 -4.65
C VAL A 114 -24.60 8.58 -3.80
N ASP A 115 -25.92 8.42 -3.75
CA ASP A 115 -26.56 7.39 -2.92
C ASP A 115 -26.22 5.98 -3.39
N TYR A 116 -26.12 5.77 -4.71
CA TYR A 116 -25.71 4.48 -5.27
C TYR A 116 -24.28 4.15 -4.88
N ILE A 117 -23.33 5.08 -5.09
CA ILE A 117 -21.93 4.88 -4.77
C ILE A 117 -21.77 4.61 -3.27
N TYR A 118 -22.35 5.44 -2.42
CA TYR A 118 -22.27 5.29 -0.98
C TYR A 118 -22.92 3.98 -0.49
N GLY A 119 -24.07 3.66 -1.03
CA GLY A 119 -24.78 2.41 -0.70
C GLY A 119 -24.01 1.14 -1.05
N LYS A 120 -23.10 1.21 -2.04
CA LYS A 120 -22.22 0.08 -2.42
C LYS A 120 -20.91 0.04 -1.64
N THR A 121 -20.32 1.20 -1.29
CA THR A 121 -18.98 1.28 -0.74
C THR A 121 -18.95 1.54 0.77
N GLY A 122 -19.94 2.24 1.30
CA GLY A 122 -19.97 2.70 2.70
C GLY A 122 -18.84 3.67 3.07
N ILE A 123 -18.08 4.19 2.09
CA ILE A 123 -16.87 4.96 2.29
C ILE A 123 -17.08 6.42 1.92
N GLN A 124 -16.48 7.32 2.70
CA GLN A 124 -16.48 8.76 2.41
C GLN A 124 -15.89 9.05 1.02
N PHE A 125 -16.36 10.12 0.40
CA PHE A 125 -15.91 10.53 -0.93
C PHE A 125 -14.59 11.30 -0.82
N ILE A 126 -13.50 10.64 -1.21
CA ILE A 126 -12.16 11.24 -1.34
C ILE A 126 -11.65 10.95 -2.74
N PHE A 127 -11.13 11.96 -3.43
CA PHE A 127 -10.75 11.89 -4.85
C PHE A 127 -9.74 10.78 -5.19
N PHE A 128 -8.94 10.36 -4.23
CA PHE A 128 -7.93 9.31 -4.41
C PHE A 128 -8.38 7.91 -3.99
N ASN A 129 -9.66 7.69 -3.62
CA ASN A 129 -10.12 6.34 -3.29
C ASN A 129 -9.88 5.38 -4.45
N THR A 130 -9.58 4.12 -4.12
CA THR A 130 -9.21 3.07 -5.07
C THR A 130 -10.17 2.93 -6.25
N MET A 131 -11.49 3.10 -6.02
CA MET A 131 -12.46 3.02 -7.11
C MET A 131 -12.22 4.06 -8.21
N TYR A 132 -11.78 5.27 -7.87
CA TYR A 132 -11.46 6.32 -8.84
C TYR A 132 -10.14 6.04 -9.53
N GLN A 133 -9.17 5.49 -8.81
CA GLN A 133 -7.90 5.05 -9.36
C GLN A 133 -8.10 3.92 -10.37
N LEU A 134 -8.90 2.90 -10.05
CA LEU A 134 -9.22 1.79 -10.95
C LEU A 134 -10.00 2.25 -12.19
N PHE A 135 -10.84 3.27 -12.06
CA PHE A 135 -11.60 3.80 -13.19
C PHE A 135 -10.71 4.38 -14.30
N VAL A 136 -9.58 4.99 -13.91
CA VAL A 136 -8.61 5.55 -14.87
C VAL A 136 -7.46 4.60 -15.21
N GLU A 137 -7.40 3.44 -14.56
CA GLU A 137 -6.32 2.48 -14.76
C GLU A 137 -6.36 1.88 -16.16
N LYS A 138 -5.23 1.94 -16.85
CA LYS A 138 -5.02 1.27 -18.13
C LYS A 138 -4.46 -0.13 -17.87
N ILE A 139 -5.33 -1.07 -17.58
CA ILE A 139 -4.93 -2.45 -17.31
C ILE A 139 -4.41 -3.11 -18.59
N PRO A 140 -3.15 -3.52 -18.65
CA PRO A 140 -2.61 -4.21 -19.81
C PRO A 140 -3.32 -5.55 -20.03
N GLN A 141 -3.98 -5.74 -21.17
CA GLN A 141 -4.60 -7.01 -21.56
C GLN A 141 -3.61 -7.82 -22.41
N PRO A 142 -3.48 -9.13 -22.24
CA PRO A 142 -4.10 -10.07 -21.29
C PRO A 142 -3.22 -10.42 -20.08
N THR A 143 -2.28 -9.58 -19.70
CA THR A 143 -1.20 -9.91 -18.75
C THR A 143 -1.56 -9.73 -17.28
N CYS A 144 -2.57 -8.92 -16.96
CA CYS A 144 -2.99 -8.74 -15.58
C CYS A 144 -3.79 -9.93 -15.06
N GLY A 145 -3.26 -10.67 -14.09
CA GLY A 145 -3.92 -11.80 -13.44
C GLY A 145 -4.66 -11.40 -12.17
N GLN A 146 -4.20 -10.36 -11.47
CA GLN A 146 -4.75 -9.97 -10.19
C GLN A 146 -4.42 -8.52 -9.84
N ILE A 147 -5.28 -7.88 -9.04
CA ILE A 147 -5.03 -6.61 -8.38
C ILE A 147 -4.73 -6.92 -6.91
N SER A 148 -3.59 -6.43 -6.39
CA SER A 148 -3.20 -6.59 -4.98
C SER A 148 -3.23 -5.22 -4.28
N PHE A 149 -3.86 -5.18 -3.12
CA PHE A 149 -4.03 -4.01 -2.26
C PHE A 149 -3.07 -4.07 -1.09
#